data_baabe0a6cc4c9458daad8ca388585e56
#
_entry.id   baabe0a6cc4c9458daad8ca388585e56
#
_cell.length_a   1.000
_cell.length_b   1.000
_cell.length_c   1.000
_cell.angle_alpha   90.00
_cell.angle_beta   90.00
_cell.angle_gamma   90.00
#
_symmetry.space_group_name_H-M   'P 1'
#
loop_
_entity.id
_entity.type
_entity.pdbx_description
1 polymer ?
#
loop_
_entity_poly.entity_id
_entity_poly.type
_entity_poly.pdbx_seq_one_letter_code
_entity_poly.pdbx_strand_id
1 'polypeptide(L)'
;MSEQASRSDGRVFLVVVDESPEMRNALRYACRRAKRTGGRVAMLYVMDPPEAQQWGAVVDLMRQEARQQAEEVIARYADVAVSLTGQPPAIHIREGKSRDELAKLITEDRSISVLVLASASSSEGPGPLVTAFAGKLGNQLRVPLTIVPGALSEAEIDAIS
;
A
#
# COMPACT_ATOMS: atom_id res chain seq x y z
N MET A 1 37.81 5.30 -11.13
CA MET A 1 36.83 4.26 -10.88
C MET A 1 35.69 4.87 -10.10
N SER A 2 34.74 5.35 -10.79
CA SER A 2 33.53 5.79 -10.15
C SER A 2 32.74 4.56 -9.69
N GLU A 3 32.70 4.32 -8.42
CA GLU A 3 31.62 3.62 -7.78
C GLU A 3 30.35 4.44 -7.97
N GLN A 4 29.88 4.50 -9.15
CA GLN A 4 28.48 4.61 -9.38
C GLN A 4 27.91 3.23 -9.04
N ALA A 5 27.92 2.93 -7.73
CA ALA A 5 26.92 2.06 -7.20
C ALA A 5 25.63 2.56 -7.85
N SER A 6 25.04 1.75 -8.70
CA SER A 6 23.77 2.05 -9.29
C SER A 6 22.83 2.32 -8.12
N ARG A 7 22.68 3.58 -7.78
CA ARG A 7 21.46 4.02 -7.17
C ARG A 7 20.41 3.55 -8.16
N SER A 8 19.78 2.46 -7.82
CA SER A 8 18.55 2.12 -8.48
C SER A 8 17.63 3.29 -8.18
N ASP A 9 17.66 4.32 -9.01
CA ASP A 9 16.67 5.40 -9.01
C ASP A 9 15.31 4.84 -9.39
N GLY A 10 15.08 3.58 -9.02
CA GLY A 10 13.83 2.90 -9.22
C GLY A 10 12.73 3.59 -8.45
N ARG A 11 11.64 3.86 -9.15
CA ARG A 11 10.43 4.38 -8.52
C ARG A 11 9.90 3.38 -7.51
N VAL A 12 9.46 3.87 -6.37
CA VAL A 12 8.79 3.05 -5.35
C VAL A 12 7.30 3.34 -5.39
N PHE A 13 6.52 2.33 -5.72
CA PHE A 13 5.07 2.39 -5.78
C PHE A 13 4.50 1.87 -4.46
N LEU A 14 3.87 2.74 -3.69
CA LEU A 14 3.27 2.36 -2.41
C LEU A 14 1.82 1.92 -2.61
N VAL A 15 1.49 0.76 -2.07
CA VAL A 15 0.13 0.20 -2.05
C VAL A 15 -0.30 -0.03 -0.61
N VAL A 16 -1.55 0.28 -0.30
CA VAL A 16 -2.16 -0.05 0.99
C VAL A 16 -2.84 -1.41 0.90
N VAL A 17 -2.42 -2.33 1.75
CA VAL A 17 -3.00 -3.68 1.85
C VAL A 17 -4.06 -3.66 2.94
N ASP A 18 -5.33 -3.63 2.57
CA ASP A 18 -6.47 -3.47 3.47
C ASP A 18 -7.54 -4.56 3.33
N GLU A 19 -7.24 -5.61 2.59
CA GLU A 19 -8.14 -6.72 2.29
C GLU A 19 -9.45 -6.34 1.57
N SER A 20 -9.59 -5.09 1.11
CA SER A 20 -10.70 -4.73 0.24
C SER A 20 -10.62 -5.47 -1.10
N PRO A 21 -11.75 -5.77 -1.75
CA PRO A 21 -11.72 -6.47 -3.04
C PRO A 21 -10.91 -5.76 -4.12
N GLU A 22 -11.00 -4.43 -4.16
CA GLU A 22 -10.31 -3.59 -5.16
C GLU A 22 -8.81 -3.44 -4.92
N MET A 23 -8.32 -3.72 -3.72
CA MET A 23 -6.90 -3.58 -3.37
C MET A 23 -6.01 -4.40 -4.31
N ARG A 24 -6.46 -5.57 -4.74
CA ARG A 24 -5.71 -6.42 -5.68
C ARG A 24 -5.41 -5.73 -6.99
N ASN A 25 -6.33 -4.87 -7.46
CA ASN A 25 -6.13 -4.09 -8.67
C ASN A 25 -5.02 -3.05 -8.49
N ALA A 26 -4.99 -2.37 -7.35
CA ALA A 26 -3.90 -1.45 -7.02
C ALA A 26 -2.55 -2.17 -6.97
N LEU A 27 -2.51 -3.31 -6.29
CA LEU A 27 -1.29 -4.11 -6.17
C LEU A 27 -0.78 -4.59 -7.53
N ARG A 28 -1.66 -5.14 -8.36
CA ARG A 28 -1.27 -5.60 -9.69
C ARG A 28 -0.74 -4.47 -10.55
N TYR A 29 -1.43 -3.34 -10.57
CA TYR A 29 -0.98 -2.16 -11.31
C TYR A 29 0.41 -1.71 -10.84
N ALA A 30 0.59 -1.57 -9.53
CA ALA A 30 1.86 -1.16 -8.95
C ALA A 30 3.00 -2.13 -9.28
N CYS A 31 2.75 -3.44 -9.19
CA CYS A 31 3.73 -4.47 -9.53
C CYS A 31 4.12 -4.41 -11.01
N ARG A 32 3.16 -4.28 -11.90
CA ARG A 32 3.41 -4.18 -13.34
C ARG A 32 4.19 -2.91 -13.68
N ARG A 33 3.83 -1.79 -13.07
CA ARG A 33 4.56 -0.53 -13.25
C ARG A 33 5.98 -0.62 -12.70
N ALA A 34 6.15 -1.19 -11.51
CA ALA A 34 7.47 -1.38 -10.92
C ALA A 34 8.36 -2.23 -11.83
N LYS A 35 7.85 -3.33 -12.35
CA LYS A 35 8.61 -4.19 -13.27
C LYS A 35 9.02 -3.45 -14.54
N ARG A 36 8.12 -2.68 -15.14
CA ARG A 36 8.39 -1.96 -16.40
C ARG A 36 9.34 -0.79 -16.23
N THR A 37 9.38 -0.18 -15.05
CA THR A 37 10.22 0.99 -14.78
C THR A 37 11.54 0.65 -14.09
N GLY A 38 11.78 -0.63 -13.77
CA GLY A 38 12.92 -1.04 -12.95
C GLY A 38 12.77 -0.61 -11.49
N GLY A 39 11.54 -0.33 -11.06
CA GLY A 39 11.23 0.13 -9.72
C GLY A 39 10.92 -0.98 -8.72
N ARG A 40 10.32 -0.59 -7.62
CA ARG A 40 9.97 -1.47 -6.48
C ARG A 40 8.57 -1.18 -6.00
N VAL A 41 8.00 -2.15 -5.30
CA VAL A 41 6.72 -2.00 -4.60
C VAL A 41 6.99 -1.89 -3.10
N ALA A 42 6.31 -0.98 -2.45
CA ALA A 42 6.19 -0.91 -1.00
C ALA A 42 4.74 -1.19 -0.60
N MET A 43 4.54 -1.90 0.48
CA MET A 43 3.23 -2.29 0.99
C MET A 43 3.06 -1.77 2.40
N LEU A 44 1.91 -1.17 2.67
CA LEU A 44 1.52 -0.71 4.00
C LEU A 44 0.29 -1.45 4.46
N TYR A 45 0.36 -2.04 5.64
CA TYR A 45 -0.79 -2.57 6.38
C TYR A 45 -0.96 -1.75 7.66
N VAL A 46 -2.16 -1.24 7.89
CA VAL A 46 -2.46 -0.48 9.11
C VAL A 46 -3.42 -1.30 9.97
N MET A 47 -2.95 -1.61 11.18
CA MET A 47 -3.77 -2.29 12.19
C MET A 47 -4.60 -1.26 12.94
N ASP A 48 -5.85 -1.60 13.22
CA ASP A 48 -6.67 -0.78 14.11
C ASP A 48 -6.12 -0.86 15.54
N PRO A 49 -6.06 0.28 16.25
CA PRO A 49 -5.62 0.26 17.63
C PRO A 49 -6.64 -0.49 18.50
N PRO A 50 -6.20 -1.15 19.60
CA PRO A 50 -7.09 -1.76 20.54
C PRO A 50 -8.06 -0.73 21.13
N GLU A 51 -9.28 -1.14 21.43
CA GLU A 51 -10.26 -0.27 22.08
C GLU A 51 -9.75 0.22 23.43
N ALA A 52 -10.01 1.50 23.75
CA ALA A 52 -9.54 2.15 24.97
C ALA A 52 -10.06 1.52 26.27
N GLN A 53 -11.07 0.67 26.20
CA GLN A 53 -11.69 -0.03 27.34
C GLN A 53 -10.99 -1.35 27.71
N GLN A 54 -9.98 -1.75 26.97
CA GLN A 54 -9.25 -2.99 27.22
C GLN A 54 -8.15 -2.78 28.27
N TRP A 55 -7.86 -3.80 29.06
CA TRP A 55 -6.92 -3.74 30.17
C TRP A 55 -5.58 -4.41 29.82
N GLY A 56 -4.47 -3.79 30.21
CA GLY A 56 -3.08 -4.21 30.24
C GLY A 56 -2.73 -5.47 29.44
N ALA A 57 -2.76 -6.62 30.10
CA ALA A 57 -2.38 -7.90 29.51
C ALA A 57 -3.30 -8.32 28.35
N VAL A 58 -4.58 -7.97 28.39
CA VAL A 58 -5.52 -8.25 27.30
C VAL A 58 -5.21 -7.40 26.08
N VAL A 59 -4.87 -6.13 26.29
CA VAL A 59 -4.44 -5.23 25.20
C VAL A 59 -3.18 -5.75 24.52
N ASP A 60 -2.19 -6.17 25.31
CA ASP A 60 -0.95 -6.71 24.78
C ASP A 60 -1.16 -7.99 23.96
N LEU A 61 -2.04 -8.88 24.44
CA LEU A 61 -2.42 -10.08 23.71
C LEU A 61 -3.14 -9.73 22.40
N MET A 62 -4.07 -8.79 22.43
CA MET A 62 -4.81 -8.35 21.24
C MET A 62 -3.88 -7.72 20.20
N ARG A 63 -2.91 -6.90 20.63
CA ARG A 63 -1.88 -6.34 19.72
C ARG A 63 -1.03 -7.42 19.09
N GLN A 64 -0.64 -8.41 19.87
CA GLN A 64 0.17 -9.51 19.39
C GLN A 64 -0.56 -10.35 18.36
N GLU A 65 -1.83 -10.66 18.59
CA GLU A 65 -2.70 -11.37 17.64
C GLU A 65 -2.94 -10.55 16.38
N ALA A 66 -3.23 -9.25 16.52
CA ALA A 66 -3.43 -8.35 15.39
C ALA A 66 -2.14 -8.23 14.55
N ARG A 67 -0.98 -8.15 15.19
CA ARG A 67 0.31 -8.12 14.52
C ARG A 67 0.57 -9.40 13.75
N GLN A 68 0.29 -10.55 14.33
CA GLN A 68 0.44 -11.84 13.68
C GLN A 68 -0.48 -11.95 12.46
N GLN A 69 -1.73 -11.52 12.58
CA GLN A 69 -2.67 -11.48 11.46
C GLN A 69 -2.19 -10.54 10.35
N ALA A 70 -1.69 -9.37 10.70
CA ALA A 70 -1.14 -8.43 9.74
C ALA A 70 0.05 -9.03 8.96
N GLU A 71 0.95 -9.71 9.65
CA GLU A 71 2.09 -10.37 9.03
C GLU A 71 1.66 -11.50 8.08
N GLU A 72 0.65 -12.28 8.44
CA GLU A 72 0.10 -13.33 7.58
C GLU A 72 -0.55 -12.77 6.31
N VAL A 73 -1.35 -11.72 6.45
CA VAL A 73 -2.01 -11.06 5.32
C VAL A 73 -0.98 -10.47 4.37
N ILE A 74 -0.05 -9.71 4.91
CA ILE A 74 0.95 -9.02 4.09
C ILE A 74 1.89 -10.01 3.41
N ALA A 75 2.20 -11.13 4.06
CA ALA A 75 3.01 -12.20 3.47
C ALA A 75 2.36 -12.80 2.22
N ARG A 76 1.05 -13.01 2.23
CA ARG A 76 0.31 -13.49 1.05
C ARG A 76 0.45 -12.53 -0.13
N TYR A 77 0.30 -11.25 0.11
CA TYR A 77 0.39 -10.25 -0.95
C TYR A 77 1.84 -9.97 -1.36
N ALA A 78 2.79 -10.14 -0.44
CA ALA A 78 4.21 -10.10 -0.77
C ALA A 78 4.59 -11.22 -1.76
N ASP A 79 4.04 -12.42 -1.60
CA ASP A 79 4.24 -13.52 -2.54
C ASP A 79 3.68 -13.18 -3.93
N VAL A 80 2.53 -12.52 -4.00
CA VAL A 80 1.97 -12.01 -5.26
C VAL A 80 2.93 -10.99 -5.89
N ALA A 81 3.46 -10.06 -5.10
CA ALA A 81 4.40 -9.06 -5.59
C ALA A 81 5.69 -9.69 -6.12
N VAL A 82 6.24 -10.68 -5.42
CA VAL A 82 7.43 -11.42 -5.90
C VAL A 82 7.14 -12.12 -7.23
N SER A 83 5.98 -12.76 -7.34
CA SER A 83 5.59 -13.45 -8.58
C SER A 83 5.45 -12.49 -9.77
N LEU A 84 4.99 -11.28 -9.55
CA LEU A 84 4.78 -10.28 -10.60
C LEU A 84 6.02 -9.42 -10.91
N THR A 85 6.89 -9.19 -9.96
CA THR A 85 8.04 -8.30 -10.11
C THR A 85 9.39 -9.01 -10.12
N GLY A 86 9.46 -10.22 -9.54
CA GLY A 86 10.71 -10.93 -9.32
C GLY A 86 11.51 -10.43 -8.11
N GLN A 87 10.97 -9.49 -7.34
CA GLN A 87 11.63 -8.91 -6.16
C GLN A 87 10.68 -8.82 -4.98
N PRO A 88 11.20 -8.98 -3.73
CA PRO A 88 10.37 -8.79 -2.55
C PRO A 88 10.01 -7.31 -2.37
N PRO A 89 8.77 -7.00 -1.99
CA PRO A 89 8.37 -5.63 -1.68
C PRO A 89 8.95 -5.17 -0.35
N ALA A 90 9.08 -3.86 -0.18
CA ALA A 90 9.26 -3.29 1.15
C ALA A 90 7.97 -3.42 1.95
N ILE A 91 8.05 -3.76 3.21
CA ILE A 91 6.88 -4.01 4.06
C ILE A 91 6.86 -3.05 5.23
N HIS A 92 5.71 -2.39 5.41
CA HIS A 92 5.43 -1.51 6.54
C HIS A 92 4.15 -1.98 7.23
N ILE A 93 4.21 -2.19 8.52
CA ILE A 93 3.05 -2.50 9.36
C ILE A 93 2.98 -1.42 10.43
N ARG A 94 1.86 -0.74 10.52
CA ARG A 94 1.62 0.34 11.47
C ARG A 94 0.30 0.15 12.20
N GLU A 95 0.14 0.83 13.32
CA GLU A 95 -1.08 0.85 14.12
C GLU A 95 -1.62 2.28 14.16
N GLY A 96 -2.90 2.44 13.89
CA GLY A 96 -3.57 3.73 13.91
C GLY A 96 -4.69 3.83 12.89
N LYS A 97 -4.99 5.04 12.45
CA LYS A 97 -5.94 5.28 11.37
C LYS A 97 -5.23 5.21 10.03
N SER A 98 -5.80 4.47 9.09
CA SER A 98 -5.17 4.23 7.78
C SER A 98 -4.75 5.50 7.08
N ARG A 99 -5.61 6.52 7.01
CA ARG A 99 -5.27 7.77 6.33
C ARG A 99 -4.13 8.52 7.00
N ASP A 100 -4.08 8.52 8.33
CA ASP A 100 -3.05 9.23 9.09
C ASP A 100 -1.70 8.53 8.98
N GLU A 101 -1.68 7.21 9.12
CA GLU A 101 -0.46 6.42 9.02
C GLU A 101 0.09 6.41 7.59
N LEU A 102 -0.78 6.40 6.59
CA LEU A 102 -0.38 6.52 5.19
C LEU A 102 0.29 7.87 4.91
N ALA A 103 -0.30 8.95 5.37
CA ALA A 103 0.28 10.29 5.21
C ALA A 103 1.63 10.41 5.91
N LYS A 104 1.74 9.87 7.12
CA LYS A 104 3.00 9.84 7.88
C LYS A 104 4.09 9.06 7.15
N LEU A 105 3.77 7.86 6.67
CA LEU A 105 4.73 7.03 5.95
C LEU A 105 5.28 7.74 4.72
N ILE A 106 4.43 8.36 3.92
CA ILE A 106 4.86 9.10 2.73
C ILE A 106 5.77 10.26 3.10
N THR A 107 5.49 10.94 4.21
CA THR A 107 6.32 12.05 4.69
C THR A 107 7.68 11.55 5.20
N GLU A 108 7.70 10.45 5.92
CA GLU A 108 8.90 9.90 6.56
C GLU A 108 9.81 9.17 5.57
N ASP A 109 9.23 8.38 4.67
CA ASP A 109 9.98 7.59 3.70
C ASP A 109 10.04 8.28 2.34
N ARG A 110 11.12 8.99 2.13
CA ARG A 110 11.35 9.77 0.91
C ARG A 110 11.65 8.93 -0.33
N SER A 111 11.87 7.63 -0.18
CA SER A 111 12.03 6.73 -1.32
C SER A 111 10.73 6.47 -2.07
N ILE A 112 9.58 6.70 -1.43
CA ILE A 112 8.27 6.53 -2.05
C ILE A 112 8.07 7.57 -3.14
N SER A 113 7.71 7.12 -4.33
CA SER A 113 7.57 7.96 -5.53
C SER A 113 6.13 8.18 -5.95
N VAL A 114 5.27 7.19 -5.73
CA VAL A 114 3.87 7.19 -6.18
C VAL A 114 3.01 6.46 -5.16
N LEU A 115 1.85 7.01 -4.84
CA LEU A 115 0.81 6.31 -4.09
C LEU A 115 -0.18 5.70 -5.09
N VAL A 116 -0.42 4.40 -4.99
CA VAL A 116 -1.38 3.68 -5.83
C VAL A 116 -2.54 3.19 -4.96
N LEU A 117 -3.72 3.68 -5.24
CA LEU A 117 -4.96 3.25 -4.60
C LEU A 117 -5.91 2.66 -5.65
N ALA A 118 -6.83 1.81 -5.22
CA ALA A 118 -7.93 1.37 -6.07
C ALA A 118 -9.24 1.99 -5.61
N SER A 119 -10.09 2.35 -6.55
CA SER A 119 -11.42 2.83 -6.24
C SER A 119 -12.41 1.66 -6.15
N ALA A 120 -13.22 1.66 -5.09
CA ALA A 120 -14.31 0.70 -4.98
C ALA A 120 -15.34 0.93 -6.09
N SER A 121 -15.90 -0.16 -6.61
CA SER A 121 -16.93 -0.11 -7.65
C SER A 121 -18.35 -0.17 -7.09
N SER A 122 -18.53 0.23 -5.81
CA SER A 122 -19.82 0.21 -5.16
C SER A 122 -20.56 1.53 -5.29
N SER A 123 -21.89 1.49 -5.08
CA SER A 123 -22.73 2.68 -5.04
C SER A 123 -22.46 3.62 -3.87
N GLU A 124 -21.70 3.15 -2.88
CA GLU A 124 -21.34 3.92 -1.68
C GLU A 124 -20.13 4.85 -1.90
N GLY A 125 -19.58 4.87 -3.10
CA GLY A 125 -18.46 5.73 -3.46
C GLY A 125 -17.13 4.97 -3.62
N PRO A 126 -16.03 5.69 -3.90
CA PRO A 126 -14.77 5.09 -4.28
C PRO A 126 -13.96 4.50 -3.12
N GLY A 127 -14.44 4.64 -1.90
CA GLY A 127 -13.75 4.19 -0.68
C GLY A 127 -13.10 5.33 0.10
N PRO A 128 -12.83 5.09 1.40
CA PRO A 128 -12.39 6.15 2.31
C PRO A 128 -11.02 6.74 1.99
N LEU A 129 -10.06 5.93 1.56
CA LEU A 129 -8.73 6.44 1.22
C LEU A 129 -8.75 7.26 -0.07
N VAL A 130 -9.44 6.78 -1.09
CA VAL A 130 -9.60 7.54 -2.34
C VAL A 130 -10.30 8.87 -2.07
N THR A 131 -11.38 8.84 -1.29
CA THR A 131 -12.10 10.06 -0.93
C THR A 131 -11.22 11.06 -0.19
N ALA A 132 -10.42 10.58 0.76
CA ALA A 132 -9.54 11.43 1.55
C ALA A 132 -8.41 12.05 0.70
N PHE A 133 -7.69 11.23 -0.06
CA PHE A 133 -6.47 11.67 -0.76
C PHE A 133 -6.75 12.29 -2.14
N ALA A 134 -7.85 11.99 -2.77
CA ALA A 134 -8.32 12.75 -3.93
C ALA A 134 -8.96 14.09 -3.54
N GLY A 135 -9.33 14.24 -2.26
CA GLY A 135 -9.92 15.45 -1.69
C GLY A 135 -8.91 16.26 -0.86
N LYS A 136 -9.30 16.55 0.38
CA LYS A 136 -8.56 17.46 1.28
C LYS A 136 -7.11 17.05 1.56
N LEU A 137 -6.84 15.76 1.72
CA LEU A 137 -5.50 15.28 2.01
C LEU A 137 -4.57 15.26 0.80
N GLY A 138 -5.10 15.43 -0.40
CA GLY A 138 -4.30 15.48 -1.62
C GLY A 138 -3.24 16.58 -1.60
N ASN A 139 -3.55 17.73 -0.99
CA ASN A 139 -2.63 18.84 -0.86
C ASN A 139 -1.44 18.55 0.08
N GLN A 140 -1.53 17.52 0.90
CA GLN A 140 -0.48 17.10 1.83
C GLN A 140 0.44 16.03 1.24
N LEU A 141 0.07 15.46 0.10
CA LEU A 141 0.91 14.48 -0.58
C LEU A 141 2.05 15.16 -1.31
N ARG A 142 3.27 14.68 -1.09
CA ARG A 142 4.45 15.08 -1.88
C ARG A 142 4.67 14.21 -3.11
N VAL A 143 3.83 13.20 -3.33
CA VAL A 143 3.93 12.25 -4.44
C VAL A 143 2.62 12.22 -5.23
N PRO A 144 2.65 11.84 -6.51
CA PRO A 144 1.43 11.63 -7.29
C PRO A 144 0.57 10.52 -6.70
N LEU A 145 -0.73 10.67 -6.88
CA LEU A 145 -1.72 9.64 -6.58
C LEU A 145 -2.22 9.04 -7.88
N THR A 146 -2.13 7.73 -8.00
CA THR A 146 -2.74 6.97 -9.08
C THR A 146 -3.92 6.19 -8.53
N ILE A 147 -5.09 6.36 -9.12
CA ILE A 147 -6.31 5.65 -8.74
C ILE A 147 -6.65 4.64 -9.82
N VAL A 148 -6.60 3.36 -9.46
CA VAL A 148 -6.92 2.24 -10.35
C VAL A 148 -8.39 1.86 -10.17
N PRO A 149 -9.20 1.85 -11.24
CA PRO A 149 -10.59 1.44 -11.13
C PRO A 149 -10.71 -0.01 -10.63
N GLY A 150 -11.56 -0.20 -9.60
CA GLY A 150 -11.73 -1.50 -8.97
C GLY A 150 -12.49 -2.54 -9.82
N ALA A 151 -13.17 -2.09 -10.88
CA ALA A 151 -13.90 -2.97 -11.78
C ALA A 151 -13.06 -3.53 -12.94
N LEU A 152 -11.81 -3.08 -13.09
CA LEU A 152 -10.95 -3.57 -14.17
C LEU A 152 -10.56 -5.03 -13.96
N SER A 153 -10.52 -5.79 -15.05
CA SER A 153 -9.97 -7.13 -15.07
C SER A 153 -8.43 -7.10 -15.03
N GLU A 154 -7.82 -8.23 -14.70
CA GLU A 154 -6.36 -8.35 -14.73
C GLU A 154 -5.78 -8.01 -16.11
N ALA A 155 -6.43 -8.49 -17.19
CA ALA A 155 -5.99 -8.19 -18.55
C ALA A 155 -6.07 -6.69 -18.87
N GLU A 156 -7.12 -6.02 -18.42
CA GLU A 156 -7.26 -4.58 -18.59
C GLU A 156 -6.21 -3.80 -17.82
N ILE A 157 -5.90 -4.22 -16.59
CA ILE A 157 -4.81 -3.61 -15.79
C ILE A 157 -3.46 -3.82 -16.47
N ASP A 158 -3.18 -5.01 -16.97
CA ASP A 158 -1.93 -5.31 -17.65
C ASP A 158 -1.75 -4.46 -18.92
N ALA A 159 -2.84 -4.15 -19.61
CA ALA A 159 -2.81 -3.35 -20.82
C ALA A 159 -2.48 -1.87 -20.57
N ILE A 160 -2.82 -1.34 -19.39
CA ILE A 160 -2.64 0.08 -19.06
C ILE A 160 -1.45 0.34 -18.13
N SER A 161 -0.86 -0.69 -17.57
CA SER A 161 0.27 -0.54 -16.64
C SER A 161 1.68 -0.70 -17.33
#